data_b27c8b999793788f426f9ee0d65def73
#
_entry.id   b27c8b999793788f426f9ee0d65def73
#
_cell.length_a   1.000
_cell.length_b   1.000
_cell.length_c   1.000
_cell.angle_alpha   90.00
_cell.angle_beta   90.00
_cell.angle_gamma   90.00
#
_symmetry.space_group_name_H-M   'P 1'
#
loop_
_entity.id
_entity.type
_entity.pdbx_description
1 polymer ?
#
loop_
_entity_poly.entity_id
_entity_poly.type
_entity_poly.pdbx_seq_one_letter_code
_entity_poly.pdbx_strand_id
1 'polypeptide(L)'
;MTDQSGQRRVVIVGGGFAGLFAVRALRRSASVTLIDRAQHHVFQPLLYQCSTGIMSEGKIAAPLRDLLKKHKNVDCVMAEVSDFDVEGRRVIARRIGGKLIEFGYDDLIVAAGVRQSYFGHPEFARWAPGMKTISDALSIRRRVYGAFEMADTATDPEERRTYLTFALVGAGPTGVELAGQLREVATKTLRAEFRNIKPEDARVLLFDGGSAPLAMFGPKLSQKAASALDKLGVEQHMGSIVTHVDEGWILVRDHDGAETRYDVGTTLWTAGVEAPPIAKVLATATGAQQDRAGRILVEKNLTIPDHPEISVLGDMMSLDELPGVAEVAMQSGLYAGQRIRHRVSGKIEEKPFRYRDLGSAAYISRGKAVVSVGPLQVNGFLGWWIWLFIHIAFLTGVRNRIGALFTWWFAFTRDIRRERTFTTQQIETLRDVYTLPLGPDTATAALEPATGRHAATPETETGATPAAPQGHANVPSDPVQAAGKPQKTAE
;
A
#
# COMPACT_ATOMS: atom_id res chain seq x y z
N MET A 1 3.82 26.97 14.08
CA MET A 1 3.30 26.90 15.46
C MET A 1 4.48 26.62 16.36
N THR A 2 4.93 27.58 17.13
CA THR A 2 6.03 27.42 18.10
C THR A 2 5.45 26.81 19.36
N ASP A 3 5.94 25.63 19.73
CA ASP A 3 5.59 24.99 21.00
C ASP A 3 6.15 25.84 22.17
N GLN A 4 5.27 26.29 23.07
CA GLN A 4 5.61 27.08 24.26
C GLN A 4 6.14 26.20 25.42
N SER A 5 6.26 24.88 25.24
CA SER A 5 6.56 23.94 26.35
C SER A 5 8.05 23.73 26.61
N GLY A 6 8.97 24.22 25.78
CA GLY A 6 10.41 23.93 25.88
C GLY A 6 10.76 22.45 25.67
N GLN A 7 9.81 21.62 25.26
CA GLN A 7 10.07 20.21 24.95
C GLN A 7 10.77 20.05 23.60
N ARG A 8 11.64 19.02 23.51
CA ARG A 8 12.29 18.64 22.26
C ARG A 8 11.26 18.26 21.19
N ARG A 9 11.39 18.82 19.99
CA ARG A 9 10.46 18.60 18.87
C ARG A 9 10.98 17.46 18.01
N VAL A 10 10.14 16.44 17.83
CA VAL A 10 10.43 15.32 16.94
C VAL A 10 9.41 15.29 15.80
N VAL A 11 9.91 15.40 14.56
CA VAL A 11 9.08 15.22 13.37
C VAL A 11 9.28 13.79 12.87
N ILE A 12 8.18 13.08 12.61
CA ILE A 12 8.17 11.73 12.06
C ILE A 12 7.43 11.75 10.73
N VAL A 13 8.10 11.36 9.65
CA VAL A 13 7.53 11.24 8.31
C VAL A 13 7.19 9.80 8.03
N GLY A 14 5.89 9.49 7.93
CA GLY A 14 5.36 8.15 7.69
C GLY A 14 4.74 7.50 8.93
N GLY A 15 3.43 7.21 8.87
CA GLY A 15 2.62 6.53 9.90
C GLY A 15 2.56 5.00 9.72
N GLY A 16 3.51 4.41 8.99
CA GLY A 16 3.68 2.97 8.83
C GLY A 16 4.19 2.28 10.11
N PHE A 17 4.70 1.06 9.98
CA PHE A 17 5.22 0.30 11.12
C PHE A 17 6.32 1.05 11.87
N ALA A 18 7.35 1.54 11.16
CA ALA A 18 8.48 2.20 11.81
C ALA A 18 8.07 3.47 12.54
N GLY A 19 7.31 4.38 11.90
CA GLY A 19 6.87 5.62 12.52
C GLY A 19 5.95 5.40 13.72
N LEU A 20 4.99 4.49 13.62
CA LEU A 20 4.08 4.16 14.73
C LEU A 20 4.82 3.58 15.94
N PHE A 21 5.82 2.72 15.71
CA PHE A 21 6.63 2.14 16.79
C PHE A 21 7.62 3.15 17.36
N ALA A 22 8.13 4.09 16.57
CA ALA A 22 8.94 5.21 17.08
C ALA A 22 8.11 6.11 18.02
N VAL A 23 6.88 6.48 17.65
CA VAL A 23 5.96 7.22 18.54
C VAL A 23 5.77 6.50 19.87
N ARG A 24 5.50 5.19 19.84
CA ARG A 24 5.31 4.37 21.06
C ARG A 24 6.56 4.36 21.93
N ALA A 25 7.75 4.31 21.34
CA ALA A 25 9.03 4.27 22.06
C ALA A 25 9.42 5.63 22.65
N LEU A 26 9.07 6.73 22.00
CA LEU A 26 9.25 8.10 22.49
C LEU A 26 8.41 8.37 23.74
N ARG A 27 7.26 7.74 23.90
CA ARG A 27 6.32 7.96 25.02
C ARG A 27 5.92 9.45 25.13
N ARG A 28 6.28 10.10 26.28
CA ARG A 28 6.01 11.52 26.55
C ARG A 28 7.28 12.36 26.66
N SER A 29 8.39 11.87 26.14
CA SER A 29 9.68 12.54 26.30
C SER A 29 9.90 13.73 25.35
N ALA A 30 9.06 13.87 24.33
CA ALA A 30 9.19 14.92 23.33
C ALA A 30 7.79 15.32 22.82
N SER A 31 7.69 16.51 22.20
CA SER A 31 6.56 16.88 21.36
C SER A 31 6.74 16.26 19.99
N VAL A 32 5.76 15.50 19.50
CA VAL A 32 5.87 14.71 18.27
C VAL A 32 4.86 15.20 17.23
N THR A 33 5.34 15.50 16.03
CA THR A 33 4.49 15.70 14.84
C THR A 33 4.65 14.51 13.92
N LEU A 34 3.61 13.69 13.77
CA LEU A 34 3.56 12.58 12.83
C LEU A 34 2.87 13.05 11.53
N ILE A 35 3.63 13.06 10.44
CA ILE A 35 3.14 13.48 9.12
C ILE A 35 2.99 12.23 8.24
N ASP A 36 1.81 12.03 7.68
CA ASP A 36 1.59 10.97 6.68
C ASP A 36 0.62 11.48 5.60
N ARG A 37 0.83 11.06 4.35
CA ARG A 37 -0.06 11.35 3.23
C ARG A 37 -1.43 10.67 3.38
N ALA A 38 -1.48 9.57 4.14
CA ALA A 38 -2.69 8.87 4.52
C ALA A 38 -3.03 9.12 6.00
N GLN A 39 -4.31 9.09 6.34
CA GLN A 39 -4.75 9.28 7.72
C GLN A 39 -4.79 7.98 8.54
N HIS A 40 -4.27 6.87 7.99
CA HIS A 40 -4.40 5.55 8.58
C HIS A 40 -3.09 4.74 8.50
N HIS A 41 -2.91 3.87 9.47
CA HIS A 41 -1.91 2.82 9.44
C HIS A 41 -2.50 1.57 8.77
N VAL A 42 -1.77 0.96 7.86
CA VAL A 42 -2.17 -0.29 7.17
C VAL A 42 -1.32 -1.45 7.64
N PHE A 43 -1.97 -2.55 7.96
CA PHE A 43 -1.30 -3.82 8.19
C PHE A 43 -1.07 -4.51 6.82
N GLN A 44 0.01 -4.09 6.13
CA GLN A 44 0.34 -4.51 4.76
C GLN A 44 0.38 -6.03 4.54
N PRO A 45 0.83 -6.88 5.50
CA PRO A 45 0.84 -8.33 5.28
C PRO A 45 -0.52 -8.95 4.95
N LEU A 46 -1.62 -8.26 5.16
CA LEU A 46 -2.97 -8.73 4.82
C LEU A 46 -3.62 -7.99 3.64
N LEU A 47 -2.87 -7.16 2.90
CA LEU A 47 -3.40 -6.45 1.72
C LEU A 47 -3.94 -7.41 0.65
N TYR A 48 -3.26 -8.55 0.42
CA TYR A 48 -3.71 -9.55 -0.54
C TYR A 48 -5.08 -10.15 -0.18
N GLN A 49 -5.44 -10.22 1.11
CA GLN A 49 -6.79 -10.65 1.52
C GLN A 49 -7.85 -9.58 1.27
N CYS A 50 -7.47 -8.31 1.32
CA CYS A 50 -8.34 -7.22 0.91
C CYS A 50 -8.56 -7.25 -0.61
N SER A 51 -7.50 -7.47 -1.39
CA SER A 51 -7.57 -7.55 -2.86
C SER A 51 -8.34 -8.77 -3.38
N THR A 52 -8.53 -9.80 -2.56
CA THR A 52 -9.25 -11.03 -2.93
C THR A 52 -10.60 -11.20 -2.21
N GLY A 53 -11.10 -10.14 -1.57
CA GLY A 53 -12.45 -10.08 -1.01
C GLY A 53 -12.68 -10.85 0.29
N ILE A 54 -11.62 -11.28 0.99
CA ILE A 54 -11.73 -11.88 2.33
C ILE A 54 -11.96 -10.81 3.38
N MET A 55 -11.14 -9.76 3.36
CA MET A 55 -11.19 -8.69 4.36
C MET A 55 -11.57 -7.35 3.75
N SER A 56 -12.33 -6.56 4.49
CA SER A 56 -12.50 -5.14 4.19
C SER A 56 -11.25 -4.36 4.58
N GLU A 57 -11.03 -3.22 3.93
CA GLU A 57 -9.96 -2.28 4.24
C GLU A 57 -9.97 -1.85 5.71
N GLY A 58 -11.15 -1.65 6.31
CA GLY A 58 -11.29 -1.24 7.70
C GLY A 58 -10.84 -2.30 8.73
N LYS A 59 -10.62 -3.56 8.32
CA LYS A 59 -10.09 -4.62 9.20
C LYS A 59 -8.57 -4.68 9.23
N ILE A 60 -7.91 -4.19 8.17
CA ILE A 60 -6.45 -4.17 8.06
C ILE A 60 -5.88 -2.76 8.24
N ALA A 61 -6.73 -1.73 8.27
CA ALA A 61 -6.33 -0.35 8.48
C ALA A 61 -6.95 0.20 9.77
N ALA A 62 -6.24 1.14 10.40
CA ALA A 62 -6.70 1.84 11.57
C ALA A 62 -6.34 3.32 11.50
N PRO A 63 -7.26 4.26 11.80
CA PRO A 63 -6.96 5.68 11.78
C PRO A 63 -5.84 6.02 12.76
N LEU A 64 -4.82 6.75 12.30
CA LEU A 64 -3.67 7.15 13.13
C LEU A 64 -4.12 7.91 14.38
N ARG A 65 -5.08 8.82 14.25
CA ARG A 65 -5.61 9.60 15.37
C ARG A 65 -6.29 8.71 16.42
N ASP A 66 -6.95 7.61 16.02
CA ASP A 66 -7.53 6.65 16.96
C ASP A 66 -6.46 5.82 17.68
N LEU A 67 -5.45 5.35 16.93
CA LEU A 67 -4.33 4.61 17.51
C LEU A 67 -3.52 5.43 18.52
N LEU A 68 -3.39 6.72 18.27
CA LEU A 68 -2.54 7.62 19.03
C LEU A 68 -3.30 8.54 19.99
N LYS A 69 -4.63 8.43 20.12
CA LYS A 69 -5.47 9.31 20.97
C LYS A 69 -5.05 9.37 22.45
N LYS A 70 -4.36 8.34 22.95
CA LYS A 70 -3.83 8.29 24.32
C LYS A 70 -2.47 8.99 24.46
N HIS A 71 -1.80 9.31 23.35
CA HIS A 71 -0.52 10.02 23.29
C HIS A 71 -0.76 11.52 23.15
N LYS A 72 -0.93 12.24 24.28
CA LYS A 72 -1.29 13.66 24.29
C LYS A 72 -0.22 14.60 23.73
N ASN A 73 1.01 14.12 23.59
CA ASN A 73 2.16 14.83 23.03
C ASN A 73 2.35 14.55 21.54
N VAL A 74 1.37 13.95 20.85
CA VAL A 74 1.48 13.57 19.45
C VAL A 74 0.40 14.26 18.65
N ASP A 75 0.82 15.07 17.66
CA ASP A 75 -0.03 15.63 16.63
C ASP A 75 0.08 14.81 15.35
N CYS A 76 -1.06 14.36 14.81
CA CYS A 76 -1.11 13.69 13.52
C CYS A 76 -1.48 14.71 12.42
N VAL A 77 -0.67 14.78 11.39
CA VAL A 77 -0.89 15.67 10.26
C VAL A 77 -1.04 14.86 8.98
N MET A 78 -2.18 15.03 8.28
CA MET A 78 -2.37 14.46 6.96
C MET A 78 -1.82 15.44 5.92
N ALA A 79 -0.61 15.15 5.44
CA ALA A 79 0.10 15.94 4.41
C ALA A 79 1.17 15.07 3.74
N GLU A 80 1.53 15.44 2.52
CA GLU A 80 2.62 14.83 1.79
C GLU A 80 3.89 15.64 1.95
N VAL A 81 4.94 15.04 2.50
CA VAL A 81 6.25 15.69 2.62
C VAL A 81 6.84 15.81 1.23
N SER A 82 7.24 17.03 0.87
CA SER A 82 7.78 17.36 -0.46
C SER A 82 9.23 17.79 -0.42
N ASP A 83 9.73 18.29 0.73
CA ASP A 83 11.10 18.80 0.83
C ASP A 83 11.62 18.81 2.27
N PHE A 84 12.95 18.97 2.42
CA PHE A 84 13.67 19.07 3.69
C PHE A 84 14.64 20.27 3.64
N ASP A 85 14.42 21.26 4.50
CA ASP A 85 15.39 22.31 4.81
C ASP A 85 16.24 21.81 6.00
N VAL A 86 17.36 21.17 5.68
CA VAL A 86 18.23 20.54 6.71
C VAL A 86 18.95 21.58 7.54
N GLU A 87 19.43 22.68 6.93
CA GLU A 87 20.10 23.77 7.64
C GLU A 87 19.14 24.49 8.58
N GLY A 88 17.95 24.84 8.11
CA GLY A 88 16.89 25.46 8.92
C GLY A 88 16.14 24.49 9.83
N ARG A 89 16.46 23.18 9.77
CA ARG A 89 15.80 22.09 10.51
C ARG A 89 14.28 22.13 10.36
N ARG A 90 13.81 22.12 9.10
CA ARG A 90 12.38 22.14 8.77
C ARG A 90 12.04 21.04 7.78
N VAL A 91 10.86 20.46 7.97
CA VAL A 91 10.21 19.59 7.00
C VAL A 91 9.12 20.37 6.31
N ILE A 92 9.11 20.34 4.98
CA ILE A 92 8.13 21.03 4.14
C ILE A 92 7.14 19.98 3.63
N ALA A 93 5.86 20.21 3.88
CA ALA A 93 4.80 19.29 3.49
C ALA A 93 3.66 20.02 2.79
N ARG A 94 3.01 19.33 1.84
CA ARG A 94 1.84 19.79 1.10
C ARG A 94 0.59 19.17 1.70
N ARG A 95 -0.31 19.99 2.22
CA ARG A 95 -1.61 19.50 2.71
C ARG A 95 -2.61 19.34 1.57
N ILE A 96 -3.75 18.69 1.86
CA ILE A 96 -4.90 18.66 0.96
C ILE A 96 -5.25 20.11 0.56
N GLY A 97 -5.46 20.35 -0.73
CA GLY A 97 -5.67 21.71 -1.29
C GLY A 97 -4.39 22.44 -1.68
N GLY A 98 -3.22 21.76 -1.62
CA GLY A 98 -1.97 22.22 -2.27
C GLY A 98 -1.12 23.18 -1.44
N LYS A 99 -1.62 23.78 -0.35
CA LYS A 99 -0.85 24.73 0.47
C LYS A 99 0.31 24.04 1.18
N LEU A 100 1.50 24.64 1.10
CA LEU A 100 2.68 24.20 1.83
C LEU A 100 2.60 24.62 3.29
N ILE A 101 3.10 23.76 4.16
CA ILE A 101 3.23 23.98 5.61
C ILE A 101 4.59 23.46 6.05
N GLU A 102 5.16 24.10 7.06
CA GLU A 102 6.50 23.79 7.57
C GLU A 102 6.44 23.30 9.02
N PHE A 103 7.32 22.36 9.35
CA PHE A 103 7.45 21.81 10.68
C PHE A 103 8.90 21.81 11.11
N GLY A 104 9.22 22.64 12.11
CA GLY A 104 10.55 22.68 12.70
C GLY A 104 10.81 21.45 13.59
N TYR A 105 12.03 20.91 13.56
CA TYR A 105 12.42 19.76 14.35
C TYR A 105 13.76 19.97 15.09
N ASP A 106 13.93 19.23 16.17
CA ASP A 106 15.22 19.03 16.84
C ASP A 106 15.75 17.62 16.53
N ASP A 107 14.86 16.64 16.29
CA ASP A 107 15.13 15.33 15.67
C ASP A 107 14.12 15.04 14.57
N LEU A 108 14.59 14.45 13.48
CA LEU A 108 13.79 14.01 12.35
C LEU A 108 13.89 12.49 12.20
N ILE A 109 12.73 11.84 12.03
CA ILE A 109 12.63 10.43 11.68
C ILE A 109 11.95 10.32 10.32
N VAL A 110 12.61 9.74 9.32
CA VAL A 110 12.04 9.51 8.00
C VAL A 110 11.77 8.01 7.82
N ALA A 111 10.50 7.65 7.75
CA ALA A 111 9.99 6.27 7.71
C ALA A 111 8.93 6.11 6.59
N ALA A 112 9.23 6.66 5.40
CA ALA A 112 8.27 6.73 4.29
C ALA A 112 8.10 5.39 3.53
N GLY A 113 8.79 4.32 3.95
CA GLY A 113 8.68 2.99 3.37
C GLY A 113 9.26 2.90 1.95
N VAL A 114 8.70 1.99 1.15
CA VAL A 114 9.06 1.77 -0.26
C VAL A 114 7.81 1.79 -1.14
N ARG A 115 8.02 1.98 -2.44
CA ARG A 115 6.99 1.81 -3.47
C ARG A 115 7.29 0.61 -4.36
N GLN A 116 6.35 0.27 -5.24
CA GLN A 116 6.56 -0.75 -6.26
C GLN A 116 7.65 -0.32 -7.22
N SER A 117 8.59 -1.20 -7.52
CA SER A 117 9.57 -1.03 -8.60
C SER A 117 9.11 -1.76 -9.85
N TYR A 118 9.28 -1.11 -10.98
CA TYR A 118 9.06 -1.71 -12.31
C TYR A 118 10.38 -1.87 -13.08
N PHE A 119 11.52 -1.86 -12.37
CA PHE A 119 12.86 -2.09 -12.92
C PHE A 119 13.21 -1.20 -14.13
N GLY A 120 12.83 0.08 -14.06
CA GLY A 120 13.08 1.07 -15.12
C GLY A 120 11.94 1.23 -16.14
N HIS A 121 10.84 0.51 -15.97
CA HIS A 121 9.65 0.51 -16.83
C HIS A 121 8.41 1.06 -16.11
N PRO A 122 8.38 2.35 -15.69
CA PRO A 122 7.25 2.90 -14.94
C PRO A 122 5.92 2.84 -15.70
N GLU A 123 5.96 2.75 -17.03
CA GLU A 123 4.80 2.58 -17.92
C GLU A 123 4.02 1.28 -17.63
N PHE A 124 4.67 0.24 -17.13
CA PHE A 124 3.99 -1.01 -16.77
C PHE A 124 2.95 -0.84 -15.64
N ALA A 125 3.12 0.17 -14.79
CA ALA A 125 2.19 0.47 -13.70
C ALA A 125 0.74 0.66 -14.18
N ARG A 126 0.56 1.11 -15.41
CA ARG A 126 -0.74 1.33 -16.04
C ARG A 126 -1.54 0.02 -16.16
N TRP A 127 -0.88 -1.02 -16.64
CA TRP A 127 -1.50 -2.29 -16.95
C TRP A 127 -1.32 -3.35 -15.86
N ALA A 128 -0.22 -3.27 -15.12
CA ALA A 128 0.15 -4.19 -14.06
C ALA A 128 0.25 -3.47 -12.71
N PRO A 129 -0.87 -3.20 -12.00
CA PRO A 129 -0.83 -2.52 -10.72
C PRO A 129 -0.02 -3.31 -9.70
N GLY A 130 0.78 -2.59 -8.90
CA GLY A 130 1.44 -3.13 -7.72
C GLY A 130 0.48 -3.27 -6.53
N MET A 131 0.99 -3.73 -5.38
CA MET A 131 0.19 -3.87 -4.17
C MET A 131 0.94 -3.35 -2.93
N LYS A 132 0.82 -2.06 -2.64
CA LYS A 132 1.45 -1.39 -1.49
C LYS A 132 0.46 -0.60 -0.64
N THR A 133 -0.67 -0.17 -1.21
CA THR A 133 -1.68 0.67 -0.56
C THR A 133 -3.05 -0.02 -0.57
N ILE A 134 -3.98 0.53 0.22
CA ILE A 134 -5.40 0.10 0.17
C ILE A 134 -5.98 0.34 -1.22
N SER A 135 -5.67 1.48 -1.84
CA SER A 135 -6.14 1.80 -3.19
C SER A 135 -5.72 0.73 -4.20
N ASP A 136 -4.47 0.26 -4.11
CA ASP A 136 -3.98 -0.83 -4.96
C ASP A 136 -4.76 -2.12 -4.73
N ALA A 137 -4.94 -2.51 -3.46
CA ALA A 137 -5.69 -3.72 -3.10
C ALA A 137 -7.14 -3.66 -3.61
N LEU A 138 -7.80 -2.50 -3.50
CA LEU A 138 -9.15 -2.29 -4.01
C LEU A 138 -9.19 -2.27 -5.55
N SER A 139 -8.18 -1.72 -6.20
CA SER A 139 -8.05 -1.76 -7.66
C SER A 139 -7.87 -3.19 -8.16
N ILE A 140 -6.98 -3.96 -7.52
CA ILE A 140 -6.79 -5.39 -7.83
C ILE A 140 -8.09 -6.16 -7.62
N ARG A 141 -8.80 -5.92 -6.52
CA ARG A 141 -10.11 -6.57 -6.25
C ARG A 141 -11.11 -6.34 -7.38
N ARG A 142 -11.23 -5.09 -7.84
CA ARG A 142 -12.11 -4.76 -8.97
C ARG A 142 -11.69 -5.48 -10.25
N ARG A 143 -10.40 -5.48 -10.58
CA ARG A 143 -9.88 -6.16 -11.78
C ARG A 143 -10.15 -7.65 -11.73
N VAL A 144 -9.89 -8.29 -10.58
CA VAL A 144 -10.10 -9.73 -10.42
C VAL A 144 -11.56 -10.13 -10.62
N TYR A 145 -12.48 -9.51 -9.87
CA TYR A 145 -13.91 -9.86 -9.99
C TYR A 145 -14.53 -9.36 -11.28
N GLY A 146 -14.11 -8.18 -11.77
CA GLY A 146 -14.54 -7.66 -13.07
C GLY A 146 -14.16 -8.55 -14.23
N ALA A 147 -12.99 -9.20 -14.19
CA ALA A 147 -12.56 -10.14 -15.21
C ALA A 147 -13.52 -11.35 -15.36
N PHE A 148 -14.03 -11.88 -14.25
CA PHE A 148 -15.05 -12.95 -14.30
C PHE A 148 -16.38 -12.47 -14.89
N GLU A 149 -16.82 -11.25 -14.57
CA GLU A 149 -18.04 -10.65 -15.16
C GLU A 149 -17.87 -10.42 -16.66
N MET A 150 -16.71 -9.92 -17.09
CA MET A 150 -16.39 -9.74 -18.51
C MET A 150 -16.33 -11.08 -19.25
N ALA A 151 -15.73 -12.10 -18.63
CA ALA A 151 -15.67 -13.43 -19.22
C ALA A 151 -17.06 -14.06 -19.38
N ASP A 152 -17.99 -13.84 -18.43
CA ASP A 152 -19.36 -14.38 -18.48
C ASP A 152 -20.17 -13.80 -19.63
N THR A 153 -19.92 -12.55 -19.99
CA THR A 153 -20.61 -11.83 -21.07
C THR A 153 -19.90 -11.90 -22.43
N ALA A 154 -18.62 -12.30 -22.47
CA ALA A 154 -17.87 -12.44 -23.71
C ALA A 154 -18.45 -13.52 -24.61
N THR A 155 -18.69 -13.18 -25.88
CA THR A 155 -19.21 -14.10 -26.92
C THR A 155 -18.08 -14.83 -27.65
N ASP A 156 -16.92 -14.18 -27.78
CA ASP A 156 -15.74 -14.78 -28.39
C ASP A 156 -15.01 -15.67 -27.36
N PRO A 157 -14.74 -16.94 -27.70
CA PRO A 157 -14.00 -17.86 -26.82
C PRO A 157 -12.58 -17.40 -26.47
N GLU A 158 -11.87 -16.71 -27.39
CA GLU A 158 -10.52 -16.21 -27.14
C GLU A 158 -10.54 -15.00 -26.17
N GLU A 159 -11.49 -14.09 -26.37
CA GLU A 159 -11.71 -12.99 -25.45
C GLU A 159 -12.06 -13.51 -24.04
N ARG A 160 -12.96 -14.48 -23.97
CA ARG A 160 -13.32 -15.16 -22.70
C ARG A 160 -12.11 -15.77 -22.01
N ARG A 161 -11.26 -16.47 -22.77
CA ARG A 161 -10.02 -17.08 -22.26
C ARG A 161 -9.06 -16.00 -21.74
N THR A 162 -8.92 -14.91 -22.46
CA THR A 162 -8.09 -13.76 -22.06
C THR A 162 -8.55 -13.21 -20.72
N TYR A 163 -9.84 -12.91 -20.53
CA TYR A 163 -10.36 -12.43 -19.24
C TYR A 163 -10.14 -13.42 -18.09
N LEU A 164 -10.21 -14.73 -18.36
CA LEU A 164 -9.95 -15.78 -17.35
C LEU A 164 -8.47 -16.09 -17.15
N THR A 165 -7.54 -15.34 -17.76
CA THR A 165 -6.10 -15.52 -17.58
C THR A 165 -5.53 -14.37 -16.73
N PHE A 166 -4.94 -14.73 -15.58
CA PHE A 166 -4.32 -13.82 -14.62
C PHE A 166 -2.81 -14.06 -14.61
N ALA A 167 -2.02 -13.02 -14.86
CA ALA A 167 -0.56 -13.05 -14.77
C ALA A 167 -0.10 -12.34 -13.50
N LEU A 168 0.75 -12.99 -12.72
CA LEU A 168 1.42 -12.45 -11.56
C LEU A 168 2.93 -12.40 -11.81
N VAL A 169 3.51 -11.23 -11.62
CA VAL A 169 4.96 -11.01 -11.79
C VAL A 169 5.59 -10.87 -10.42
N GLY A 170 6.47 -11.82 -10.08
CA GLY A 170 7.13 -11.94 -8.80
C GLY A 170 6.58 -13.09 -7.95
N ALA A 171 7.41 -14.08 -7.64
CA ALA A 171 7.10 -15.25 -6.81
C ALA A 171 7.61 -15.14 -5.37
N GLY A 172 7.75 -13.92 -4.86
CA GLY A 172 7.91 -13.64 -3.44
C GLY A 172 6.61 -13.88 -2.64
N PRO A 173 6.59 -13.58 -1.33
CA PRO A 173 5.43 -13.83 -0.47
C PRO A 173 4.12 -13.28 -1.05
N THR A 174 4.11 -12.02 -1.45
CA THR A 174 2.91 -11.36 -2.00
C THR A 174 2.37 -12.05 -3.26
N GLY A 175 3.25 -12.42 -4.20
CA GLY A 175 2.83 -13.08 -5.44
C GLY A 175 2.30 -14.49 -5.19
N VAL A 176 2.95 -15.26 -4.34
CA VAL A 176 2.51 -16.61 -3.96
C VAL A 176 1.16 -16.57 -3.24
N GLU A 177 0.98 -15.64 -2.30
CA GLU A 177 -0.27 -15.43 -1.56
C GLU A 177 -1.41 -15.04 -2.49
N LEU A 178 -1.17 -14.12 -3.44
CA LEU A 178 -2.15 -13.75 -4.46
C LEU A 178 -2.48 -14.90 -5.40
N ALA A 179 -1.47 -15.63 -5.90
CA ALA A 179 -1.68 -16.76 -6.81
C ALA A 179 -2.56 -17.83 -6.17
N GLY A 180 -2.25 -18.22 -4.93
CA GLY A 180 -3.06 -19.14 -4.16
C GLY A 180 -4.49 -18.66 -3.92
N GLN A 181 -4.64 -17.38 -3.59
CA GLN A 181 -5.95 -16.77 -3.35
C GLN A 181 -6.80 -16.67 -4.62
N LEU A 182 -6.21 -16.34 -5.77
CA LEU A 182 -6.91 -16.32 -7.06
C LEU A 182 -7.43 -17.70 -7.46
N ARG A 183 -6.63 -18.75 -7.27
CA ARG A 183 -7.10 -20.12 -7.48
C ARG A 183 -8.23 -20.51 -6.52
N GLU A 184 -8.17 -20.07 -5.25
CA GLU A 184 -9.28 -20.30 -4.30
C GLU A 184 -10.54 -19.52 -4.68
N VAL A 185 -10.41 -18.28 -5.20
CA VAL A 185 -11.54 -17.49 -5.74
C VAL A 185 -12.20 -18.28 -6.87
N ALA A 186 -11.42 -18.69 -7.85
CA ALA A 186 -11.92 -19.40 -9.03
C ALA A 186 -12.55 -20.74 -8.72
N THR A 187 -11.84 -21.59 -7.92
CA THR A 187 -12.25 -23.00 -7.73
C THR A 187 -13.23 -23.23 -6.59
N LYS A 188 -13.37 -22.26 -5.67
CA LYS A 188 -14.23 -22.40 -4.47
C LYS A 188 -15.29 -21.32 -4.41
N THR A 189 -14.85 -20.05 -4.36
CA THR A 189 -15.75 -18.92 -4.09
C THR A 189 -16.77 -18.71 -5.22
N LEU A 190 -16.30 -18.66 -6.47
CA LEU A 190 -17.12 -18.33 -7.63
C LEU A 190 -17.71 -19.54 -8.37
N ARG A 191 -17.31 -20.75 -7.99
CA ARG A 191 -17.61 -21.99 -8.70
C ARG A 191 -19.09 -22.18 -9.10
N ALA A 192 -20.02 -21.74 -8.27
CA ALA A 192 -21.45 -21.91 -8.48
C ALA A 192 -22.19 -20.60 -8.78
N GLU A 193 -21.47 -19.48 -8.97
CA GLU A 193 -22.09 -18.17 -9.12
C GLU A 193 -22.34 -17.79 -10.59
N PHE A 194 -21.57 -18.34 -11.53
CA PHE A 194 -21.67 -18.05 -12.95
C PHE A 194 -22.36 -19.17 -13.73
N ARG A 195 -23.07 -18.83 -14.82
CA ARG A 195 -23.82 -19.78 -15.65
C ARG A 195 -23.17 -20.02 -17.02
N ASN A 196 -22.53 -18.98 -17.59
CA ASN A 196 -21.98 -19.03 -18.94
C ASN A 196 -20.50 -19.41 -18.97
N ILE A 197 -19.82 -19.35 -17.82
CA ILE A 197 -18.42 -19.74 -17.65
C ILE A 197 -18.28 -20.73 -16.51
N LYS A 198 -17.14 -21.43 -16.50
CA LYS A 198 -16.66 -22.20 -15.36
C LYS A 198 -15.51 -21.44 -14.74
N PRO A 199 -15.70 -20.74 -13.60
CA PRO A 199 -14.63 -19.96 -12.98
C PRO A 199 -13.37 -20.78 -12.70
N GLU A 200 -13.49 -22.12 -12.45
CA GLU A 200 -12.37 -23.03 -12.28
C GLU A 200 -11.44 -23.17 -13.50
N ASP A 201 -11.92 -22.81 -14.72
CA ASP A 201 -11.11 -22.77 -15.94
C ASP A 201 -10.14 -21.58 -15.97
N ALA A 202 -10.27 -20.64 -15.01
CA ALA A 202 -9.36 -19.51 -14.91
C ALA A 202 -7.90 -19.98 -14.72
N ARG A 203 -7.00 -19.43 -15.52
CA ARG A 203 -5.57 -19.68 -15.46
C ARG A 203 -4.89 -18.65 -14.57
N VAL A 204 -3.98 -19.11 -13.74
CA VAL A 204 -3.14 -18.24 -12.90
C VAL A 204 -1.68 -18.53 -13.23
N LEU A 205 -1.03 -17.61 -13.90
CA LEU A 205 0.35 -17.69 -14.36
C LEU A 205 1.23 -16.92 -13.37
N LEU A 206 2.27 -17.55 -12.83
CA LEU A 206 3.20 -16.94 -11.88
C LEU A 206 4.60 -16.89 -12.50
N PHE A 207 5.09 -15.70 -12.81
CA PHE A 207 6.39 -15.45 -13.43
C PHE A 207 7.38 -14.91 -12.41
N ASP A 208 8.62 -15.43 -12.44
CA ASP A 208 9.72 -14.91 -11.62
C ASP A 208 11.07 -15.20 -12.29
N GLY A 209 12.00 -14.23 -12.22
CA GLY A 209 13.37 -14.41 -12.69
C GLY A 209 14.21 -15.37 -11.86
N GLY A 210 13.77 -15.69 -10.63
CA GLY A 210 14.40 -16.69 -9.76
C GLY A 210 14.05 -18.12 -10.16
N SER A 211 14.78 -19.08 -9.59
CA SER A 211 14.64 -20.50 -9.91
C SER A 211 13.47 -21.20 -9.20
N ALA A 212 12.86 -20.57 -8.18
CA ALA A 212 11.79 -21.19 -7.40
C ALA A 212 10.98 -20.13 -6.61
N PRO A 213 9.69 -20.39 -6.32
CA PRO A 213 8.88 -19.50 -5.51
C PRO A 213 9.35 -19.48 -4.05
N LEU A 214 9.22 -18.34 -3.40
CA LEU A 214 9.62 -18.16 -1.98
C LEU A 214 11.09 -18.55 -1.71
N ALA A 215 12.01 -18.28 -2.63
CA ALA A 215 13.42 -18.66 -2.52
C ALA A 215 14.06 -18.20 -1.20
N MET A 216 13.62 -17.08 -0.64
CA MET A 216 14.07 -16.54 0.64
C MET A 216 13.79 -17.46 1.85
N PHE A 217 12.87 -18.43 1.74
CA PHE A 217 12.57 -19.42 2.79
C PHE A 217 13.50 -20.63 2.77
N GLY A 218 14.45 -20.67 1.83
CA GLY A 218 15.36 -21.78 1.61
C GLY A 218 14.76 -22.93 0.78
N PRO A 219 15.60 -23.82 0.24
CA PRO A 219 15.21 -24.77 -0.81
C PRO A 219 14.09 -25.74 -0.38
N LYS A 220 14.10 -26.19 0.88
CA LYS A 220 13.10 -27.14 1.38
C LYS A 220 11.69 -26.55 1.43
N LEU A 221 11.51 -25.35 1.96
CA LEU A 221 10.20 -24.71 2.03
C LEU A 221 9.76 -24.15 0.67
N SER A 222 10.69 -23.68 -0.14
CA SER A 222 10.44 -23.26 -1.53
C SER A 222 9.89 -24.43 -2.36
N GLN A 223 10.49 -25.62 -2.30
CA GLN A 223 9.97 -26.81 -2.99
C GLN A 223 8.57 -27.22 -2.48
N LYS A 224 8.30 -27.08 -1.16
CA LYS A 224 6.97 -27.34 -0.60
C LYS A 224 5.94 -26.33 -1.10
N ALA A 225 6.33 -25.07 -1.24
CA ALA A 225 5.48 -24.00 -1.79
C ALA A 225 5.17 -24.29 -3.27
N ALA A 226 6.20 -24.59 -4.09
CA ALA A 226 6.03 -24.95 -5.50
C ALA A 226 5.04 -26.12 -5.67
N SER A 227 5.26 -27.21 -4.96
CA SER A 227 4.35 -28.38 -5.01
C SER A 227 2.92 -28.06 -4.53
N ALA A 228 2.77 -27.10 -3.61
CA ALA A 228 1.44 -26.69 -3.16
C ALA A 228 0.72 -25.82 -4.20
N LEU A 229 1.47 -24.94 -4.90
CA LEU A 229 0.96 -24.11 -6.00
C LEU A 229 0.56 -24.99 -7.22
N ASP A 230 1.37 -25.98 -7.59
CA ASP A 230 1.04 -26.93 -8.66
C ASP A 230 -0.29 -27.65 -8.37
N LYS A 231 -0.48 -28.14 -7.13
CA LYS A 231 -1.72 -28.81 -6.70
C LYS A 231 -2.95 -27.89 -6.71
N LEU A 232 -2.74 -26.59 -6.66
CA LEU A 232 -3.81 -25.60 -6.83
C LEU A 232 -4.10 -25.29 -8.30
N GLY A 233 -3.23 -25.70 -9.22
CA GLY A 233 -3.32 -25.39 -10.64
C GLY A 233 -2.76 -24.00 -10.97
N VAL A 234 -1.75 -23.53 -10.23
CA VAL A 234 -0.96 -22.35 -10.59
C VAL A 234 0.12 -22.78 -11.57
N GLU A 235 0.17 -22.14 -12.73
CA GLU A 235 1.20 -22.35 -13.75
C GLU A 235 2.45 -21.54 -13.38
N GLN A 236 3.53 -22.21 -13.01
CA GLN A 236 4.75 -21.57 -12.53
C GLN A 236 5.78 -21.45 -13.65
N HIS A 237 6.18 -20.22 -13.96
CA HIS A 237 7.18 -19.88 -14.97
C HIS A 237 8.40 -19.25 -14.27
N MET A 238 9.21 -20.10 -13.65
CA MET A 238 10.43 -19.68 -12.96
C MET A 238 11.59 -19.54 -13.96
N GLY A 239 12.56 -18.67 -13.65
CA GLY A 239 13.63 -18.30 -14.58
C GLY A 239 13.17 -17.44 -15.74
N SER A 240 12.00 -16.79 -15.62
CA SER A 240 11.37 -16.03 -16.69
C SER A 240 11.19 -14.58 -16.28
N ILE A 241 11.48 -13.66 -17.18
CA ILE A 241 11.40 -12.21 -16.97
C ILE A 241 10.33 -11.62 -17.87
N VAL A 242 9.40 -10.87 -17.31
CA VAL A 242 8.44 -10.09 -18.08
C VAL A 242 9.16 -8.86 -18.64
N THR A 243 9.27 -8.78 -19.96
CA THR A 243 10.01 -7.72 -20.68
C THR A 243 9.10 -6.64 -21.23
N HIS A 244 7.80 -6.91 -21.37
CA HIS A 244 6.82 -5.94 -21.82
C HIS A 244 5.44 -6.23 -21.18
N VAL A 245 4.70 -5.17 -20.90
CA VAL A 245 3.32 -5.25 -20.39
C VAL A 245 2.48 -4.22 -21.13
N ASP A 246 1.37 -4.66 -21.68
CA ASP A 246 0.41 -3.82 -22.39
C ASP A 246 -1.03 -4.25 -22.08
N GLU A 247 -1.98 -3.58 -22.69
CA GLU A 247 -3.40 -3.93 -22.55
C GLU A 247 -3.66 -5.34 -23.09
N GLY A 248 -4.11 -6.19 -22.19
CA GLY A 248 -4.54 -7.55 -22.54
C GLY A 248 -3.41 -8.54 -22.83
N TRP A 249 -2.13 -8.18 -22.70
CA TRP A 249 -1.03 -9.12 -22.95
C TRP A 249 0.28 -8.73 -22.25
N ILE A 250 1.15 -9.73 -22.11
CA ILE A 250 2.53 -9.56 -21.65
C ILE A 250 3.50 -10.30 -22.57
N LEU A 251 4.75 -9.84 -22.62
CA LEU A 251 5.85 -10.53 -23.25
C LEU A 251 6.81 -11.06 -22.18
N VAL A 252 7.17 -12.32 -22.28
CA VAL A 252 7.99 -13.01 -21.28
C VAL A 252 9.19 -13.62 -21.97
N ARG A 253 10.39 -13.35 -21.45
CA ARG A 253 11.65 -13.96 -21.87
C ARG A 253 12.03 -15.04 -20.88
N ASP A 254 12.24 -16.25 -21.36
CA ASP A 254 12.74 -17.36 -20.56
C ASP A 254 14.26 -17.32 -20.35
N HIS A 255 14.79 -18.31 -19.63
CA HIS A 255 16.23 -18.44 -19.36
C HIS A 255 17.08 -18.72 -20.62
N ASP A 256 16.49 -19.28 -21.70
CA ASP A 256 17.16 -19.53 -22.98
C ASP A 256 17.11 -18.30 -23.91
N GLY A 257 16.43 -17.25 -23.48
CA GLY A 257 16.27 -16.00 -24.23
C GLY A 257 15.12 -16.01 -25.23
N ALA A 258 14.31 -17.09 -25.28
CA ALA A 258 13.12 -17.13 -26.11
C ALA A 258 12.01 -16.25 -25.54
N GLU A 259 11.36 -15.47 -26.42
CA GLU A 259 10.25 -14.60 -26.02
C GLU A 259 8.91 -15.22 -26.39
N THR A 260 8.02 -15.27 -25.42
CA THR A 260 6.66 -15.78 -25.56
C THR A 260 5.66 -14.70 -25.15
N ARG A 261 4.67 -14.46 -26.01
CA ARG A 261 3.53 -13.60 -25.70
C ARG A 261 2.44 -14.41 -25.02
N TYR A 262 1.88 -13.83 -23.94
CA TYR A 262 0.71 -14.36 -23.22
C TYR A 262 -0.41 -13.33 -23.29
N ASP A 263 -1.57 -13.72 -23.81
CA ASP A 263 -2.78 -12.91 -23.73
C ASP A 263 -3.41 -13.09 -22.35
N VAL A 264 -3.56 -12.00 -21.59
CA VAL A 264 -3.93 -11.99 -20.18
C VAL A 264 -4.88 -10.83 -19.88
N GLY A 265 -6.02 -11.11 -19.26
CA GLY A 265 -7.01 -10.08 -18.91
C GLY A 265 -6.59 -9.24 -17.70
N THR A 266 -5.74 -9.79 -16.82
CA THR A 266 -5.28 -9.08 -15.63
C THR A 266 -3.82 -9.41 -15.35
N THR A 267 -2.97 -8.39 -15.33
CA THR A 267 -1.58 -8.51 -14.87
C THR A 267 -1.43 -7.83 -13.50
N LEU A 268 -0.77 -8.50 -12.55
CA LEU A 268 -0.49 -8.01 -11.20
C LEU A 268 1.01 -8.02 -10.96
N TRP A 269 1.57 -6.88 -10.52
CA TRP A 269 3.00 -6.74 -10.33
C TRP A 269 3.37 -6.78 -8.84
N THR A 270 4.07 -7.82 -8.43
CA THR A 270 4.51 -8.02 -7.05
C THR A 270 6.04 -8.10 -6.90
N ALA A 271 6.76 -8.01 -8.02
CA ALA A 271 8.22 -8.07 -8.07
C ALA A 271 8.85 -6.71 -7.79
N GLY A 272 9.87 -6.71 -6.95
CA GLY A 272 10.71 -5.55 -6.70
C GLY A 272 10.08 -4.43 -5.87
N VAL A 273 10.94 -3.72 -5.17
CA VAL A 273 10.60 -2.50 -4.43
C VAL A 273 11.71 -1.48 -4.61
N GLU A 274 11.35 -0.19 -4.52
CA GLU A 274 12.30 0.91 -4.57
C GLU A 274 11.91 1.99 -3.58
N ALA A 275 12.86 2.83 -3.19
CA ALA A 275 12.59 3.94 -2.30
C ALA A 275 11.66 4.97 -2.97
N PRO A 276 10.79 5.64 -2.19
CA PRO A 276 9.91 6.66 -2.71
C PRO A 276 10.73 7.91 -3.14
N PRO A 277 10.19 8.77 -4.03
CA PRO A 277 10.90 9.97 -4.51
C PRO A 277 11.47 10.87 -3.41
N ILE A 278 10.79 10.93 -2.27
CA ILE A 278 11.24 11.72 -1.11
C ILE A 278 12.59 11.25 -0.55
N ALA A 279 13.00 10.00 -0.81
CA ALA A 279 14.33 9.50 -0.45
C ALA A 279 15.42 10.24 -1.22
N LYS A 280 15.22 10.49 -2.53
CA LYS A 280 16.15 11.26 -3.35
C LYS A 280 16.24 12.71 -2.89
N VAL A 281 15.10 13.32 -2.52
CA VAL A 281 15.07 14.68 -1.97
C VAL A 281 15.88 14.75 -0.68
N LEU A 282 15.68 13.80 0.25
CA LEU A 282 16.43 13.72 1.49
C LEU A 282 17.93 13.51 1.22
N ALA A 283 18.28 12.58 0.32
CA ALA A 283 19.68 12.33 -0.05
C ALA A 283 20.36 13.58 -0.63
N THR A 284 19.67 14.33 -1.48
CA THR A 284 20.19 15.59 -2.04
C THR A 284 20.41 16.63 -0.94
N ALA A 285 19.45 16.77 -0.01
CA ALA A 285 19.51 17.78 1.06
C ALA A 285 20.57 17.48 2.12
N THR A 286 20.93 16.19 2.32
CA THR A 286 21.88 15.73 3.35
C THR A 286 23.24 15.27 2.80
N GLY A 287 23.37 15.10 1.48
CA GLY A 287 24.53 14.44 0.89
C GLY A 287 24.59 12.93 1.12
N ALA A 288 23.51 12.31 1.64
CA ALA A 288 23.48 10.88 1.95
C ALA A 288 23.58 10.01 0.69
N GLN A 289 24.30 8.90 0.81
CA GLN A 289 24.40 7.91 -0.25
C GLN A 289 23.13 7.02 -0.33
N GLN A 290 22.86 6.51 -1.51
CA GLN A 290 21.76 5.60 -1.78
C GLN A 290 22.25 4.29 -2.40
N ASP A 291 21.55 3.20 -2.13
CA ASP A 291 21.77 1.93 -2.83
C ASP A 291 21.08 1.92 -4.21
N ARG A 292 21.16 0.78 -4.92
CA ARG A 292 20.57 0.62 -6.27
C ARG A 292 19.05 0.77 -6.29
N ALA A 293 18.38 0.50 -5.16
CA ALA A 293 16.93 0.66 -5.02
C ALA A 293 16.54 2.08 -4.54
N GLY A 294 17.52 2.99 -4.40
CA GLY A 294 17.33 4.36 -3.91
C GLY A 294 17.13 4.46 -2.40
N ARG A 295 17.37 3.38 -1.62
CA ARG A 295 17.26 3.40 -0.17
C ARG A 295 18.47 4.14 0.41
N ILE A 296 18.26 4.88 1.51
CA ILE A 296 19.29 5.69 2.16
C ILE A 296 20.24 4.79 2.96
N LEU A 297 21.55 4.89 2.70
CA LEU A 297 22.56 4.25 3.52
C LEU A 297 22.63 4.96 4.88
N VAL A 298 22.52 4.20 5.94
CA VAL A 298 22.55 4.71 7.31
C VAL A 298 23.68 4.08 8.13
N GLU A 299 24.09 4.79 9.17
CA GLU A 299 25.00 4.26 10.18
C GLU A 299 24.32 3.21 11.07
N LYS A 300 25.10 2.49 11.87
CA LYS A 300 24.60 1.46 12.80
C LYS A 300 23.64 1.99 13.88
N ASN A 301 23.61 3.28 14.09
CA ASN A 301 22.63 3.96 14.96
C ASN A 301 21.38 4.47 14.21
N LEU A 302 21.22 4.08 12.93
CA LEU A 302 20.13 4.43 12.03
C LEU A 302 20.05 5.91 11.68
N THR A 303 21.15 6.66 11.79
CA THR A 303 21.23 8.06 11.34
C THR A 303 21.94 8.17 10.00
N ILE A 304 21.70 9.28 9.32
CA ILE A 304 22.48 9.68 8.16
C ILE A 304 23.89 10.10 8.65
N PRO A 305 24.98 9.71 7.97
CA PRO A 305 26.32 10.25 8.27
C PRO A 305 26.30 11.78 8.34
N ASP A 306 27.03 12.34 9.30
CA ASP A 306 27.11 13.80 9.57
C ASP A 306 25.81 14.46 10.03
N HIS A 307 24.68 13.73 10.07
CA HIS A 307 23.37 14.20 10.52
C HIS A 307 22.81 13.35 11.66
N PRO A 308 23.38 13.40 12.87
CA PRO A 308 22.98 12.55 13.99
C PRO A 308 21.54 12.84 14.49
N GLU A 309 20.95 13.95 14.10
CA GLU A 309 19.56 14.33 14.37
C GLU A 309 18.56 13.72 13.36
N ILE A 310 19.02 13.19 12.20
CA ILE A 310 18.16 12.63 11.16
C ILE A 310 18.30 11.11 11.12
N SER A 311 17.24 10.40 11.44
CA SER A 311 17.16 8.93 11.35
C SER A 311 16.32 8.49 10.16
N VAL A 312 16.78 7.46 9.43
CA VAL A 312 15.98 6.81 8.38
C VAL A 312 15.69 5.37 8.79
N LEU A 313 14.44 4.94 8.68
CA LEU A 313 13.96 3.70 9.28
C LEU A 313 13.15 2.83 8.31
N GLY A 314 13.05 1.55 8.65
CA GLY A 314 12.23 0.57 7.92
C GLY A 314 12.74 0.33 6.51
N ASP A 315 11.80 0.10 5.58
CA ASP A 315 12.15 -0.33 4.22
C ASP A 315 12.90 0.76 3.41
N MET A 316 12.85 2.03 3.85
CA MET A 316 13.55 3.15 3.20
C MET A 316 15.04 3.19 3.55
N MET A 317 15.48 2.56 4.64
CA MET A 317 16.91 2.48 5.02
C MET A 317 17.62 1.33 4.32
N SER A 318 18.92 1.49 4.10
CA SER A 318 19.85 0.43 3.69
C SER A 318 20.90 0.26 4.78
N LEU A 319 20.92 -0.90 5.45
CA LEU A 319 21.85 -1.26 6.49
C LEU A 319 22.10 -2.78 6.45
N ASP A 320 23.38 -3.20 6.31
CA ASP A 320 23.80 -4.60 6.41
C ASP A 320 22.89 -5.59 5.65
N GLU A 321 22.38 -5.21 4.46
CA GLU A 321 21.49 -6.00 3.61
C GLU A 321 20.18 -6.46 4.30
N LEU A 322 19.74 -5.76 5.34
CA LEU A 322 18.49 -6.11 6.03
C LEU A 322 17.30 -6.14 5.07
N PRO A 323 16.41 -7.14 5.22
CA PRO A 323 15.26 -7.28 4.35
C PRO A 323 14.21 -6.18 4.62
N GLY A 324 13.47 -5.79 3.59
CA GLY A 324 12.31 -4.89 3.70
C GLY A 324 11.08 -5.63 4.26
N VAL A 325 11.07 -5.88 5.56
CA VAL A 325 9.98 -6.58 6.26
C VAL A 325 9.45 -5.76 7.44
N ALA A 326 8.18 -5.97 7.79
CA ALA A 326 7.53 -5.25 8.88
C ALA A 326 8.30 -5.32 10.22
N GLU A 327 8.97 -6.42 10.48
CA GLU A 327 9.76 -6.63 11.70
C GLU A 327 10.98 -5.72 11.80
N VAL A 328 11.72 -5.52 10.70
CA VAL A 328 12.81 -4.55 10.62
C VAL A 328 12.26 -3.14 10.85
N ALA A 329 11.12 -2.81 10.22
CA ALA A 329 10.49 -1.51 10.39
C ALA A 329 10.03 -1.27 11.84
N MET A 330 9.42 -2.26 12.50
CA MET A 330 9.00 -2.15 13.91
C MET A 330 10.19 -1.99 14.85
N GLN A 331 11.24 -2.81 14.69
CA GLN A 331 12.42 -2.80 15.55
C GLN A 331 13.25 -1.52 15.37
N SER A 332 13.44 -1.06 14.12
CA SER A 332 14.12 0.21 13.84
C SER A 332 13.36 1.40 14.44
N GLY A 333 12.02 1.39 14.36
CA GLY A 333 11.19 2.41 15.00
C GLY A 333 11.33 2.43 16.52
N LEU A 334 11.26 1.26 17.17
CA LEU A 334 11.49 1.14 18.62
C LEU A 334 12.87 1.67 19.02
N TYR A 335 13.89 1.28 18.29
CA TYR A 335 15.28 1.68 18.55
C TYR A 335 15.44 3.20 18.45
N ALA A 336 15.05 3.82 17.34
CA ALA A 336 15.20 5.25 17.11
C ALA A 336 14.42 6.08 18.15
N GLY A 337 13.18 5.69 18.46
CA GLY A 337 12.41 6.37 19.52
C GLY A 337 13.02 6.22 20.90
N GLN A 338 13.62 5.06 21.25
CA GLN A 338 14.34 4.84 22.49
C GLN A 338 15.63 5.66 22.54
N ARG A 339 16.38 5.72 21.44
CA ARG A 339 17.61 6.52 21.31
C ARG A 339 17.33 8.00 21.59
N ILE A 340 16.33 8.58 20.95
CA ILE A 340 15.93 9.97 21.18
C ILE A 340 15.49 10.17 22.64
N ARG A 341 14.68 9.28 23.19
CA ARG A 341 14.24 9.35 24.59
C ARG A 341 15.42 9.31 25.57
N HIS A 342 16.43 8.46 25.34
CA HIS A 342 17.63 8.40 26.17
C HIS A 342 18.43 9.69 26.08
N ARG A 343 18.59 10.25 24.88
CA ARG A 343 19.25 11.54 24.68
C ARG A 343 18.55 12.67 25.44
N VAL A 344 17.22 12.73 25.39
CA VAL A 344 16.42 13.73 26.15
C VAL A 344 16.61 13.56 27.66
N SER A 345 16.79 12.32 28.16
CA SER A 345 17.03 12.05 29.60
C SER A 345 18.50 12.14 30.03
N GLY A 346 19.40 12.63 29.17
CA GLY A 346 20.84 12.77 29.46
C GLY A 346 21.61 11.45 29.49
N LYS A 347 21.04 10.35 29.01
CA LYS A 347 21.74 9.05 28.90
C LYS A 347 22.50 9.02 27.58
N ILE A 348 23.84 8.93 27.66
CA ILE A 348 24.76 9.10 26.52
C ILE A 348 25.07 7.76 25.81
N GLU A 349 24.75 6.60 26.38
CA GLU A 349 25.13 5.31 25.80
C GLU A 349 24.23 4.96 24.59
N GLU A 350 24.74 5.16 23.37
CA GLU A 350 24.10 4.73 22.13
C GLU A 350 24.68 3.36 21.73
N LYS A 351 23.90 2.29 22.00
CA LYS A 351 24.21 0.96 21.47
C LYS A 351 23.81 0.91 19.99
N PRO A 352 24.59 0.24 19.12
CA PRO A 352 24.22 0.07 17.73
C PRO A 352 22.91 -0.72 17.58
N PHE A 353 22.16 -0.43 16.53
CA PHE A 353 20.96 -1.21 16.17
C PHE A 353 21.37 -2.65 15.87
N ARG A 354 20.61 -3.59 16.40
CA ARG A 354 20.75 -5.01 16.11
C ARG A 354 19.38 -5.57 15.78
N TYR A 355 19.20 -6.01 14.55
CA TYR A 355 18.00 -6.70 14.13
C TYR A 355 17.96 -8.11 14.74
N ARG A 356 16.83 -8.46 15.30
CA ARG A 356 16.51 -9.81 15.73
C ARG A 356 15.48 -10.39 14.78
N ASP A 357 15.88 -11.36 14.00
CA ASP A 357 14.98 -12.10 13.11
C ASP A 357 13.97 -12.89 13.95
N LEU A 358 12.69 -12.59 13.79
CA LEU A 358 11.57 -13.30 14.43
C LEU A 358 10.99 -14.38 13.52
N GLY A 359 11.50 -14.51 12.31
CA GLY A 359 11.10 -15.48 11.31
C GLY A 359 10.21 -14.89 10.22
N SER A 360 9.90 -15.71 9.24
CA SER A 360 9.05 -15.35 8.09
C SER A 360 7.93 -16.35 7.92
N ALA A 361 6.76 -15.90 7.49
CA ALA A 361 5.60 -16.75 7.21
C ALA A 361 4.92 -16.31 5.92
N ALA A 362 4.55 -17.26 5.06
CA ALA A 362 3.81 -17.01 3.83
C ALA A 362 2.63 -17.98 3.69
N TYR A 363 1.46 -17.45 3.40
CA TYR A 363 0.25 -18.22 3.09
C TYR A 363 0.32 -18.75 1.65
N ILE A 364 -0.12 -19.96 1.42
CA ILE A 364 -0.23 -20.54 0.07
C ILE A 364 -1.69 -20.80 -0.27
N SER A 365 -2.39 -21.48 0.63
CA SER A 365 -3.82 -21.74 0.52
C SER A 365 -4.40 -22.08 1.89
N ARG A 366 -5.70 -22.24 1.98
CA ARG A 366 -6.36 -22.69 3.22
C ARG A 366 -5.74 -24.01 3.71
N GLY A 367 -5.25 -23.97 4.96
CA GLY A 367 -4.56 -25.11 5.59
C GLY A 367 -3.13 -25.35 5.09
N LYS A 368 -2.56 -24.44 4.28
CA LYS A 368 -1.19 -24.54 3.77
C LYS A 368 -0.47 -23.21 3.85
N ALA A 369 0.57 -23.15 4.66
CA ALA A 369 1.52 -22.06 4.74
C ALA A 369 2.93 -22.59 4.95
N VAL A 370 3.94 -21.78 4.72
CA VAL A 370 5.32 -22.02 5.07
C VAL A 370 5.76 -21.02 6.12
N VAL A 371 6.51 -21.49 7.10
CA VAL A 371 7.03 -20.68 8.21
C VAL A 371 8.48 -21.06 8.47
N SER A 372 9.33 -20.06 8.61
CA SER A 372 10.74 -20.22 8.96
C SER A 372 11.05 -19.34 10.17
N VAL A 373 11.50 -19.92 11.27
CA VAL A 373 11.91 -19.20 12.49
C VAL A 373 13.26 -19.76 12.94
N GLY A 374 14.34 -19.08 12.62
CA GLY A 374 15.69 -19.57 12.83
C GLY A 374 15.88 -20.97 12.15
N PRO A 375 16.29 -22.03 12.88
CA PRO A 375 16.45 -23.35 12.30
C PRO A 375 15.14 -24.11 12.09
N LEU A 376 14.04 -23.63 12.67
CA LEU A 376 12.74 -24.29 12.60
C LEU A 376 12.03 -23.96 11.29
N GLN A 377 11.78 -24.98 10.47
CA GLN A 377 11.04 -24.90 9.22
C GLN A 377 9.75 -25.70 9.32
N VAL A 378 8.61 -25.04 9.24
CA VAL A 378 7.27 -25.65 9.36
C VAL A 378 6.47 -25.39 8.09
N ASN A 379 5.68 -26.35 7.64
CA ASN A 379 4.80 -26.18 6.48
C ASN A 379 3.45 -26.87 6.69
N GLY A 380 2.54 -26.70 5.73
CA GLY A 380 1.22 -27.33 5.73
C GLY A 380 0.29 -26.76 6.80
N PHE A 381 -0.51 -27.62 7.43
CA PHE A 381 -1.57 -27.23 8.37
C PHE A 381 -1.02 -26.58 9.65
N LEU A 382 0.06 -27.12 10.20
CA LEU A 382 0.71 -26.51 11.37
C LEU A 382 1.32 -25.13 11.02
N GLY A 383 1.97 -25.02 9.87
CA GLY A 383 2.47 -23.72 9.36
C GLY A 383 1.34 -22.70 9.20
N TRP A 384 0.18 -23.16 8.74
CA TRP A 384 -1.00 -22.31 8.58
C TRP A 384 -1.55 -21.78 9.91
N TRP A 385 -1.59 -22.60 10.98
CA TRP A 385 -1.97 -22.15 12.33
C TRP A 385 -0.97 -21.14 12.91
N ILE A 386 0.33 -21.38 12.71
CA ILE A 386 1.37 -20.44 13.14
C ILE A 386 1.22 -19.11 12.38
N TRP A 387 0.98 -19.17 11.07
CA TRP A 387 0.71 -18.00 10.24
C TRP A 387 -0.49 -17.20 10.78
N LEU A 388 -1.61 -17.86 11.09
CA LEU A 388 -2.80 -17.24 11.69
C LEU A 388 -2.45 -16.51 12.98
N PHE A 389 -1.74 -17.20 13.88
CA PHE A 389 -1.37 -16.65 15.18
C PHE A 389 -0.47 -15.41 15.03
N ILE A 390 0.55 -15.47 14.19
CA ILE A 390 1.46 -14.35 13.93
C ILE A 390 0.67 -13.14 13.44
N HIS A 391 -0.21 -13.32 12.44
CA HIS A 391 -0.95 -12.21 11.86
C HIS A 391 -1.95 -11.58 12.84
N ILE A 392 -2.61 -12.37 13.68
CA ILE A 392 -3.48 -11.83 14.75
C ILE A 392 -2.66 -11.10 15.81
N ALA A 393 -1.52 -11.64 16.22
CA ALA A 393 -0.67 -11.03 17.24
C ALA A 393 -0.18 -9.64 16.82
N PHE A 394 0.21 -9.48 15.56
CA PHE A 394 0.75 -8.23 15.03
C PHE A 394 -0.32 -7.29 14.44
N LEU A 395 -1.52 -7.77 14.12
CA LEU A 395 -2.60 -6.94 13.59
C LEU A 395 -2.95 -5.81 14.56
N THR A 396 -2.96 -4.59 14.03
CA THR A 396 -3.14 -3.39 14.84
C THR A 396 -4.60 -3.18 15.25
N GLY A 397 -4.82 -3.02 16.56
CA GLY A 397 -6.14 -2.75 17.15
C GLY A 397 -6.92 -4.00 17.58
N VAL A 398 -7.47 -4.00 18.80
CA VAL A 398 -8.23 -5.15 19.36
C VAL A 398 -9.48 -5.45 18.52
N ARG A 399 -10.21 -4.40 18.10
CA ARG A 399 -11.38 -4.53 17.23
C ARG A 399 -11.03 -5.25 15.92
N ASN A 400 -9.91 -4.90 15.30
CA ASN A 400 -9.46 -5.50 14.05
C ASN A 400 -9.09 -6.97 14.24
N ARG A 401 -8.43 -7.33 15.34
CA ARG A 401 -8.10 -8.73 15.70
C ARG A 401 -9.33 -9.60 15.82
N ILE A 402 -10.32 -9.14 16.59
CA ILE A 402 -11.58 -9.86 16.76
C ILE A 402 -12.33 -9.98 15.44
N GLY A 403 -12.44 -8.87 14.70
CA GLY A 403 -13.08 -8.85 13.39
C GLY A 403 -12.40 -9.78 12.37
N ALA A 404 -11.07 -9.86 12.38
CA ALA A 404 -10.31 -10.77 11.51
C ALA A 404 -10.58 -12.25 11.86
N LEU A 405 -10.63 -12.62 13.14
CA LEU A 405 -10.95 -13.98 13.57
C LEU A 405 -12.33 -14.43 13.05
N PHE A 406 -13.37 -13.59 13.21
CA PHE A 406 -14.71 -13.91 12.69
C PHE A 406 -14.73 -13.98 11.17
N THR A 407 -14.02 -13.07 10.48
CA THR A 407 -13.94 -13.09 9.02
C THR A 407 -13.27 -14.36 8.52
N TRP A 408 -12.14 -14.75 9.11
CA TRP A 408 -11.44 -15.98 8.76
C TRP A 408 -12.25 -17.23 9.08
N TRP A 409 -13.00 -17.23 10.16
CA TRP A 409 -13.93 -18.32 10.47
C TRP A 409 -14.88 -18.56 9.30
N PHE A 410 -15.58 -17.53 8.82
CA PHE A 410 -16.51 -17.68 7.69
C PHE A 410 -15.80 -17.95 6.37
N ALA A 411 -14.69 -17.27 6.08
CA ALA A 411 -13.96 -17.44 4.85
C ALA A 411 -13.35 -18.85 4.73
N PHE A 412 -12.84 -19.38 5.85
CA PHE A 412 -12.16 -20.68 5.84
C PHE A 412 -13.08 -21.89 6.10
N THR A 413 -14.25 -21.71 6.67
CA THR A 413 -15.21 -22.82 6.89
C THR A 413 -16.25 -22.92 5.80
N ARG A 414 -16.64 -21.79 5.19
CA ARG A 414 -17.76 -21.73 4.23
C ARG A 414 -17.39 -21.17 2.86
N ASP A 415 -16.11 -20.88 2.61
CA ASP A 415 -15.58 -20.27 1.37
C ASP A 415 -16.27 -18.93 1.01
N ILE A 416 -16.81 -18.21 2.02
CA ILE A 416 -17.55 -16.96 1.82
C ILE A 416 -16.59 -15.79 1.76
N ARG A 417 -16.60 -15.08 0.62
CA ARG A 417 -15.92 -13.80 0.41
C ARG A 417 -16.97 -12.76 0.07
N ARG A 418 -17.24 -11.82 0.96
CA ARG A 418 -18.33 -10.84 0.80
C ARG A 418 -17.86 -9.43 0.43
N GLU A 419 -16.57 -9.14 0.55
CA GLU A 419 -16.02 -7.82 0.26
C GLU A 419 -15.77 -7.67 -1.27
N ARG A 420 -16.85 -7.80 -2.09
CA ARG A 420 -16.79 -7.84 -3.56
C ARG A 420 -17.65 -6.78 -4.23
N THR A 421 -18.41 -6.03 -3.46
CA THR A 421 -19.32 -5.00 -3.99
C THR A 421 -18.53 -3.79 -4.50
N PHE A 422 -19.03 -3.20 -5.59
CA PHE A 422 -18.46 -2.00 -6.20
C PHE A 422 -19.46 -0.84 -6.15
N THR A 423 -18.98 0.37 -5.94
CA THR A 423 -19.77 1.59 -6.12
C THR A 423 -19.90 1.92 -7.60
N THR A 424 -20.87 2.77 -7.98
CA THR A 424 -21.07 3.23 -9.37
C THR A 424 -19.78 3.81 -9.95
N GLN A 425 -19.09 4.68 -9.22
CA GLN A 425 -17.79 5.24 -9.63
C GLN A 425 -16.71 4.16 -9.84
N GLN A 426 -16.74 3.10 -9.05
CA GLN A 426 -15.78 1.98 -9.20
C GLN A 426 -16.12 1.12 -10.42
N ILE A 427 -17.40 1.04 -10.84
CA ILE A 427 -17.82 0.38 -12.08
C ILE A 427 -17.33 1.19 -13.29
N GLU A 428 -17.42 2.52 -13.24
CA GLU A 428 -16.87 3.40 -14.27
C GLU A 428 -15.35 3.19 -14.43
N THR A 429 -14.63 3.08 -13.30
CA THR A 429 -13.19 2.75 -13.33
C THR A 429 -12.91 1.37 -13.93
N LEU A 430 -13.79 0.37 -13.72
CA LEU A 430 -13.69 -0.94 -14.39
C LEU A 430 -13.88 -0.80 -15.90
N ARG A 431 -14.87 -0.02 -16.34
CA ARG A 431 -15.09 0.29 -17.74
C ARG A 431 -13.84 0.91 -18.37
N ASP A 432 -13.22 1.87 -17.70
CA ASP A 432 -11.98 2.51 -18.15
C ASP A 432 -10.81 1.51 -18.27
N VAL A 433 -10.76 0.49 -17.42
CA VAL A 433 -9.73 -0.56 -17.46
C VAL A 433 -9.94 -1.52 -18.63
N TYR A 434 -11.19 -1.81 -19.02
CA TYR A 434 -11.49 -2.85 -20.00
C TYR A 434 -12.03 -2.35 -21.35
N THR A 435 -12.34 -1.07 -21.51
CA THR A 435 -13.03 -0.56 -22.71
C THR A 435 -12.41 0.67 -23.37
N LEU A 436 -11.44 1.32 -22.76
CA LEU A 436 -10.82 2.50 -23.36
C LEU A 436 -9.39 2.20 -23.80
N PRO A 437 -9.02 2.45 -25.08
CA PRO A 437 -7.64 2.69 -25.45
C PRO A 437 -7.21 3.96 -24.72
N LEU A 438 -6.57 3.78 -23.57
CA LEU A 438 -6.06 4.89 -22.80
C LEU A 438 -4.89 5.49 -23.59
N GLY A 439 -5.05 6.76 -24.04
CA GLY A 439 -3.94 7.51 -24.62
C GLY A 439 -2.73 7.58 -23.66
N PRO A 440 -1.50 7.80 -24.16
CA PRO A 440 -0.26 7.67 -23.40
C PRO A 440 -0.12 8.58 -22.17
N ASP A 441 -1.05 9.51 -21.94
CA ASP A 441 -0.84 10.62 -20.97
C ASP A 441 -1.54 10.50 -19.61
N THR A 442 -2.35 9.47 -19.36
CA THR A 442 -3.13 9.41 -18.10
C THR A 442 -2.36 8.84 -16.90
N ALA A 443 -1.28 8.11 -17.10
CA ALA A 443 -0.46 7.61 -15.99
C ALA A 443 0.42 8.73 -15.38
N THR A 444 0.77 9.74 -16.15
CA THR A 444 1.57 10.89 -15.72
C THR A 444 0.71 12.00 -15.12
N ALA A 445 -0.54 12.15 -15.57
CA ALA A 445 -1.46 13.18 -15.08
C ALA A 445 -1.90 13.00 -13.62
N ALA A 446 -1.81 11.77 -13.09
CA ALA A 446 -2.06 11.50 -11.66
C ALA A 446 -0.87 11.86 -10.75
N LEU A 447 0.27 12.23 -11.33
CA LEU A 447 1.52 12.53 -10.59
C LEU A 447 2.09 13.93 -10.89
N GLU A 448 1.51 14.69 -11.84
CA GLU A 448 1.92 16.08 -12.02
C GLU A 448 1.23 16.98 -10.99
N PRO A 449 1.98 17.82 -10.27
CA PRO A 449 1.38 18.87 -9.46
C PRO A 449 0.64 19.82 -10.41
N ALA A 450 -0.59 20.19 -10.07
CA ALA A 450 -1.33 21.22 -10.75
C ALA A 450 -0.52 22.52 -10.72
N THR A 451 0.37 22.71 -11.70
CA THR A 451 1.01 24.00 -11.96
C THR A 451 -0.05 24.89 -12.56
N GLY A 452 -0.50 25.85 -11.73
CA GLY A 452 -1.46 26.86 -12.11
C GLY A 452 -1.06 27.58 -13.38
N ARG A 453 -1.92 27.50 -14.38
CA ARG A 453 -2.00 28.53 -15.42
C ARG A 453 -3.17 29.46 -15.11
N HIS A 454 -2.88 30.51 -14.41
CA HIS A 454 -3.55 31.79 -14.58
C HIS A 454 -2.47 32.80 -14.88
N ALA A 455 -2.10 32.91 -16.15
CA ALA A 455 -1.48 34.07 -16.70
C ALA A 455 -2.63 34.90 -17.32
N ALA A 456 -3.04 35.92 -16.61
CA ALA A 456 -3.86 36.96 -17.17
C ALA A 456 -3.00 37.80 -18.15
N THR A 457 -3.38 37.81 -19.41
CA THR A 457 -2.92 38.81 -20.38
C THR A 457 -3.75 40.07 -20.20
N PRO A 458 -3.12 41.25 -20.19
CA PRO A 458 -3.86 42.52 -20.14
C PRO A 458 -4.32 42.89 -21.55
N GLU A 459 -5.63 42.97 -21.76
CA GLU A 459 -6.19 43.66 -22.93
C GLU A 459 -6.35 45.15 -22.65
N THR A 460 -5.81 45.92 -23.54
CA THR A 460 -5.83 47.37 -23.65
C THR A 460 -7.25 47.92 -23.89
N GLU A 461 -7.53 48.99 -23.19
CA GLU A 461 -8.70 49.84 -23.36
C GLU A 461 -8.87 50.37 -24.78
N THR A 462 -10.10 50.39 -25.30
CA THR A 462 -10.65 51.54 -26.07
C THR A 462 -12.15 51.63 -25.85
N GLY A 463 -12.56 52.85 -25.50
CA GLY A 463 -13.83 53.24 -24.94
C GLY A 463 -15.06 53.21 -25.85
N ALA A 464 -16.18 53.25 -25.23
CA ALA A 464 -17.35 54.10 -25.50
C ALA A 464 -18.53 53.73 -24.57
N THR A 465 -18.90 54.68 -23.72
CA THR A 465 -20.23 54.79 -23.09
C THR A 465 -21.14 55.54 -24.06
N PRO A 466 -22.52 55.60 -23.99
CA PRO A 466 -23.43 55.37 -22.88
C PRO A 466 -24.82 54.73 -23.26
N ALA A 467 -25.62 54.35 -22.30
CA ALA A 467 -27.01 54.75 -22.03
C ALA A 467 -27.80 53.71 -21.23
N ALA A 468 -28.26 54.12 -20.06
CA ALA A 468 -29.45 53.50 -19.41
C ALA A 468 -30.72 54.05 -20.03
N PRO A 469 -31.92 53.49 -19.87
CA PRO A 469 -32.68 53.69 -18.63
C PRO A 469 -33.64 52.53 -18.18
N GLN A 470 -33.93 52.56 -16.89
CA GLN A 470 -35.21 52.47 -16.15
C GLN A 470 -36.25 51.40 -16.53
N GLY A 471 -36.72 50.61 -15.58
CA GLY A 471 -37.91 50.84 -14.85
C GLY A 471 -38.57 49.61 -14.24
N HIS A 472 -38.91 49.71 -12.98
CA HIS A 472 -40.10 49.24 -12.24
C HIS A 472 -40.49 47.75 -12.24
N ALA A 473 -40.54 47.21 -11.13
CA ALA A 473 -41.38 47.16 -9.91
C ALA A 473 -42.19 45.84 -9.86
N ASN A 474 -42.17 45.08 -8.88
CA ASN A 474 -43.01 44.96 -7.70
C ASN A 474 -42.95 43.59 -7.05
N VAL A 475 -42.74 43.63 -5.78
CA VAL A 475 -43.03 42.60 -4.78
C VAL A 475 -44.55 42.51 -4.60
N PRO A 476 -45.17 41.36 -4.19
CA PRO A 476 -45.53 41.34 -2.77
C PRO A 476 -45.28 40.03 -2.02
N SER A 477 -45.08 40.22 -0.76
CA SER A 477 -44.96 39.43 0.43
C SER A 477 -46.20 38.61 0.81
N ASP A 478 -45.90 37.44 1.47
CA ASP A 478 -46.52 36.85 2.68
C ASP A 478 -47.94 36.23 2.64
N PRO A 479 -48.40 35.47 3.64
CA PRO A 479 -47.70 34.87 4.82
C PRO A 479 -48.09 33.40 5.21
N VAL A 480 -47.23 32.80 6.08
CA VAL A 480 -47.53 31.98 7.31
C VAL A 480 -48.81 31.16 7.38
N GLN A 481 -48.66 29.88 7.67
CA GLN A 481 -49.37 29.26 8.81
C GLN A 481 -48.73 27.96 9.30
N ALA A 482 -48.58 27.92 10.63
CA ALA A 482 -48.15 26.81 11.46
C ALA A 482 -49.31 25.86 11.78
N ALA A 483 -49.04 24.62 12.07
CA ALA A 483 -49.69 23.67 13.02
C ALA A 483 -49.38 22.25 12.51
N GLY A 484 -49.07 21.27 13.25
CA GLY A 484 -49.24 20.91 14.60
C GLY A 484 -48.72 19.48 14.77
N LYS A 485 -48.17 19.17 15.90
CA LYS A 485 -47.88 17.78 16.37
C LYS A 485 -49.21 17.02 16.62
N PRO A 486 -49.24 15.69 16.54
CA PRO A 486 -49.63 14.88 17.69
C PRO A 486 -48.68 13.68 17.92
N GLN A 487 -48.26 13.48 19.12
CA GLN A 487 -48.64 12.55 20.18
C GLN A 487 -48.55 11.04 19.87
N LYS A 488 -47.82 10.39 20.76
CA LYS A 488 -47.62 8.95 21.02
C LYS A 488 -48.95 8.19 21.11
N THR A 489 -48.94 6.92 20.63
CA THR A 489 -49.56 5.81 21.37
C THR A 489 -48.72 4.53 21.15
N ALA A 490 -48.63 3.78 22.25
CA ALA A 490 -48.00 2.48 22.37
C ALA A 490 -48.92 1.36 21.86
N GLU A 491 -48.33 0.34 21.23
CA GLU A 491 -48.53 -1.08 21.56
C GLU A 491 -47.29 -1.85 21.10
#